data_8b91816f2a1faf708f833594031da43c
#
_entry.id   8b91816f2a1faf708f833594031da43c
#
_cell.length_a   1.000
_cell.length_b   1.000
_cell.length_c   1.000
_cell.angle_alpha   90.00
_cell.angle_beta   90.00
_cell.angle_gamma   90.00
#
_symmetry.space_group_name_H-M   'P 1'
#
loop_
_entity.id
_entity.type
_entity.pdbx_description
1 polymer ?
#
loop_
_entity_poly.entity_id
_entity_poly.type
_entity_poly.pdbx_seq_one_letter_code
_entity_poly.pdbx_strand_id
1 'polypeptide(L)'
;QTDKLVNEYKVVSKQVEGLKLYNAQKRIQIQAQLDLMDQLDEQLVQVVVMQRQIPPLAQKMLDTLETFVTLDTPFRSEERRNRVDLVRASLAKPKVTASEQVRQVLEAYNIEAEYGRKIDTYEDKLADGTVVNILVIGRIGMFYQTKDERSSGRWNNETGSWEELSGSYRKPIRDGIRTVSYTHLRAHETLGN
;
A
#
# COMPACT_ATOMS: atom_id res chain seq x y z
N GLN A 1 29.53 -29.81 -71.54
CA GLN A 1 28.90 -28.46 -71.43
C GLN A 1 27.51 -28.59 -70.84
N THR A 2 26.67 -29.56 -71.22
CA THR A 2 25.30 -29.75 -70.78
C THR A 2 25.22 -30.07 -69.30
N ASP A 3 26.11 -30.92 -68.74
CA ASP A 3 26.11 -31.28 -67.31
C ASP A 3 26.50 -30.12 -66.42
N LYS A 4 27.35 -29.23 -66.88
CA LYS A 4 27.72 -28.02 -66.13
C LYS A 4 26.55 -27.06 -66.03
N LEU A 5 25.81 -26.83 -67.11
CA LEU A 5 24.61 -26.00 -67.16
C LEU A 5 23.48 -26.56 -66.26
N VAL A 6 23.28 -27.87 -66.25
CA VAL A 6 22.29 -28.53 -65.41
C VAL A 6 22.65 -28.37 -63.93
N ASN A 7 23.91 -28.47 -63.55
CA ASN A 7 24.36 -28.27 -62.21
C ASN A 7 24.20 -26.81 -61.71
N GLU A 8 24.57 -25.86 -62.57
CA GLU A 8 24.36 -24.43 -62.31
C GLU A 8 22.88 -24.10 -62.13
N TYR A 9 22.00 -24.62 -63.01
CA TYR A 9 20.54 -24.46 -62.84
C TYR A 9 20.03 -25.00 -61.51
N LYS A 10 20.46 -26.20 -61.10
CA LYS A 10 20.05 -26.79 -59.82
C LYS A 10 20.51 -25.95 -58.62
N VAL A 11 21.70 -25.39 -58.66
CA VAL A 11 22.24 -24.52 -57.60
C VAL A 11 21.41 -23.22 -57.52
N VAL A 12 21.19 -22.57 -58.65
CA VAL A 12 20.41 -21.32 -58.71
C VAL A 12 18.95 -21.57 -58.28
N SER A 13 18.34 -22.66 -58.73
CA SER A 13 16.97 -23.05 -58.34
C SER A 13 16.86 -23.22 -56.80
N LYS A 14 17.81 -23.92 -56.16
CA LYS A 14 17.83 -24.04 -54.72
C LYS A 14 18.02 -22.71 -53.99
N GLN A 15 18.83 -21.83 -54.51
CA GLN A 15 19.05 -20.48 -53.95
C GLN A 15 17.75 -19.67 -54.06
N VAL A 16 17.05 -19.72 -55.17
CA VAL A 16 15.75 -19.04 -55.37
C VAL A 16 14.69 -19.58 -54.41
N GLU A 17 14.61 -20.89 -54.26
CA GLU A 17 13.69 -21.49 -53.28
C GLU A 17 14.01 -21.05 -51.84
N GLY A 18 15.29 -21.08 -51.45
CA GLY A 18 15.74 -20.59 -50.14
C GLY A 18 15.41 -19.14 -49.89
N LEU A 19 15.61 -18.28 -50.91
CA LEU A 19 15.28 -16.86 -50.81
C LEU A 19 13.75 -16.63 -50.74
N LYS A 20 12.95 -17.42 -51.44
CA LYS A 20 11.48 -17.36 -51.34
C LYS A 20 10.98 -17.70 -49.93
N LEU A 21 11.52 -18.77 -49.34
CA LEU A 21 11.21 -19.17 -47.96
C LEU A 21 11.64 -18.09 -46.96
N TYR A 22 12.84 -17.57 -47.09
CA TYR A 22 13.36 -16.50 -46.27
C TYR A 22 12.48 -15.24 -46.35
N ASN A 23 12.13 -14.83 -47.57
CA ASN A 23 11.23 -13.69 -47.75
C ASN A 23 9.80 -13.91 -47.21
N ALA A 24 9.26 -15.12 -47.34
CA ALA A 24 7.99 -15.47 -46.71
C ALA A 24 8.05 -15.35 -45.19
N GLN A 25 9.10 -15.87 -44.59
CA GLN A 25 9.32 -15.76 -43.12
C GLN A 25 9.50 -14.28 -42.70
N LYS A 26 10.24 -13.49 -43.46
CA LYS A 26 10.40 -12.05 -43.18
C LYS A 26 9.10 -11.26 -43.30
N ARG A 27 8.24 -11.59 -44.24
CA ARG A 27 6.90 -10.99 -44.34
C ARG A 27 6.04 -11.26 -43.11
N ILE A 28 6.06 -12.51 -42.58
CA ILE A 28 5.36 -12.85 -41.36
C ILE A 28 5.90 -12.05 -40.17
N GLN A 29 7.24 -11.93 -40.07
CA GLN A 29 7.85 -11.13 -39.00
C GLN A 29 7.50 -9.64 -39.09
N ILE A 30 7.51 -9.08 -40.30
CA ILE A 30 7.10 -7.68 -40.54
C ILE A 30 5.63 -7.47 -40.15
N GLN A 31 4.74 -8.39 -40.56
CA GLN A 31 3.33 -8.27 -40.20
C GLN A 31 3.11 -8.30 -38.68
N ALA A 32 3.78 -9.24 -37.97
CA ALA A 32 3.70 -9.31 -36.53
C ALA A 32 4.24 -8.02 -35.83
N GLN A 33 5.27 -7.38 -36.43
CA GLN A 33 5.77 -6.10 -35.92
C GLN A 33 4.78 -4.94 -36.16
N LEU A 34 4.12 -4.92 -37.30
CA LEU A 34 3.08 -3.92 -37.58
C LEU A 34 1.90 -4.06 -36.64
N ASP A 35 1.42 -5.31 -36.45
CA ASP A 35 0.33 -5.60 -35.50
C ASP A 35 0.69 -5.19 -34.05
N LEU A 36 1.97 -5.39 -33.66
CA LEU A 36 2.45 -4.94 -32.34
C LEU A 36 2.50 -3.41 -32.26
N MET A 37 2.91 -2.73 -33.32
CA MET A 37 2.93 -1.26 -33.35
C MET A 37 1.53 -0.68 -33.19
N ASP A 38 0.52 -1.23 -33.89
CA ASP A 38 -0.86 -0.81 -33.77
C ASP A 38 -1.39 -1.00 -32.34
N GLN A 39 -1.06 -2.15 -31.70
CA GLN A 39 -1.40 -2.40 -30.30
C GLN A 39 -0.74 -1.41 -29.34
N LEU A 40 0.52 -1.07 -29.57
CA LEU A 40 1.24 -0.09 -28.75
C LEU A 40 0.65 1.32 -28.90
N ASP A 41 0.25 1.70 -30.10
CA ASP A 41 -0.40 2.99 -30.34
C ASP A 41 -1.73 3.10 -29.59
N GLU A 42 -2.56 2.06 -29.62
CA GLU A 42 -3.79 2.01 -28.83
C GLU A 42 -3.51 2.10 -27.32
N GLN A 43 -2.48 1.38 -26.83
CA GLN A 43 -2.08 1.41 -25.41
C GLN A 43 -1.58 2.80 -25.01
N LEU A 44 -0.83 3.49 -25.86
CA LEU A 44 -0.37 4.86 -25.59
C LEU A 44 -1.53 5.83 -25.37
N VAL A 45 -2.58 5.73 -26.17
CA VAL A 45 -3.80 6.54 -25.97
C VAL A 45 -4.43 6.24 -24.62
N GLN A 46 -4.55 4.95 -24.24
CA GLN A 46 -5.12 4.56 -22.94
C GLN A 46 -4.28 5.05 -21.77
N VAL A 47 -2.95 4.99 -21.87
CA VAL A 47 -2.03 5.49 -20.83
C VAL A 47 -2.24 6.98 -20.57
N VAL A 48 -2.41 7.80 -21.61
CA VAL A 48 -2.69 9.25 -21.46
C VAL A 48 -3.99 9.49 -20.69
N VAL A 49 -5.03 8.70 -20.97
CA VAL A 49 -6.32 8.78 -20.25
C VAL A 49 -6.13 8.39 -18.80
N MET A 50 -5.45 7.27 -18.53
CA MET A 50 -5.17 6.81 -17.17
C MET A 50 -4.37 7.85 -16.38
N GLN A 51 -3.33 8.43 -16.94
CA GLN A 51 -2.52 9.48 -16.29
C GLN A 51 -3.36 10.70 -15.86
N ARG A 52 -4.42 11.02 -16.57
CA ARG A 52 -5.33 12.12 -16.20
C ARG A 52 -6.33 11.71 -15.12
N GLN A 53 -6.71 10.44 -15.05
CA GLN A 53 -7.71 9.93 -14.10
C GLN A 53 -7.11 9.56 -12.74
N ILE A 54 -5.84 9.17 -12.70
CA ILE A 54 -5.15 8.72 -11.48
C ILE A 54 -5.08 9.81 -10.40
N PRO A 55 -4.62 11.04 -10.69
CA PRO A 55 -4.52 12.06 -9.63
C PRO A 55 -5.84 12.37 -8.92
N PRO A 56 -6.99 12.60 -9.62
CA PRO A 56 -8.25 12.82 -8.93
C PRO A 56 -8.74 11.58 -8.15
N LEU A 57 -8.43 10.38 -8.64
CA LEU A 57 -8.74 9.15 -7.91
C LEU A 57 -7.92 9.04 -6.62
N ALA A 58 -6.61 9.28 -6.70
CA ALA A 58 -5.72 9.29 -5.53
C ALA A 58 -6.19 10.31 -4.47
N GLN A 59 -6.61 11.49 -4.90
CA GLN A 59 -7.16 12.51 -4.02
C GLN A 59 -8.44 12.03 -3.32
N LYS A 60 -9.38 11.47 -4.09
CA LYS A 60 -10.64 10.93 -3.54
C LYS A 60 -10.39 9.78 -2.55
N MET A 61 -9.43 8.91 -2.85
CA MET A 61 -9.03 7.84 -1.92
C MET A 61 -8.50 8.44 -0.62
N LEU A 62 -7.63 9.45 -0.69
CA LEU A 62 -7.08 10.11 0.50
C LEU A 62 -8.16 10.79 1.34
N ASP A 63 -9.13 11.47 0.72
CA ASP A 63 -10.25 12.11 1.41
C ASP A 63 -11.15 11.06 2.11
N THR A 64 -11.33 9.91 1.47
CA THR A 64 -12.05 8.78 2.07
C THR A 64 -11.28 8.21 3.28
N LEU A 65 -9.96 8.10 3.18
CA LEU A 65 -9.11 7.65 4.28
C LEU A 65 -9.15 8.62 5.47
N GLU A 66 -9.10 9.92 5.22
CA GLU A 66 -9.25 10.97 6.25
C GLU A 66 -10.59 10.85 6.98
N THR A 67 -11.67 10.68 6.22
CA THR A 67 -13.01 10.47 6.79
C THR A 67 -13.04 9.22 7.67
N PHE A 68 -12.44 8.12 7.18
CA PHE A 68 -12.33 6.88 7.94
C PHE A 68 -11.55 7.09 9.25
N VAL A 69 -10.38 7.73 9.21
CA VAL A 69 -9.56 8.02 10.40
C VAL A 69 -10.31 8.88 11.41
N THR A 70 -11.16 9.80 10.93
CA THR A 70 -11.94 10.69 11.80
C THR A 70 -13.10 9.96 12.51
N LEU A 71 -13.69 8.97 11.85
CA LEU A 71 -14.82 8.19 12.38
C LEU A 71 -14.41 6.97 13.20
N ASP A 72 -13.16 6.56 13.07
CA ASP A 72 -12.61 5.38 13.75
C ASP A 72 -12.31 5.66 15.24
N THR A 73 -12.02 4.60 16.00
CA THR A 73 -11.51 4.70 17.37
C THR A 73 -10.30 5.65 17.42
N PRO A 74 -10.23 6.60 18.37
CA PRO A 74 -9.28 7.70 18.35
C PRO A 74 -7.88 7.33 18.88
N PHE A 75 -7.36 6.14 18.56
CA PHE A 75 -6.00 5.78 18.89
C PHE A 75 -4.99 6.49 17.99
N ARG A 76 -3.88 6.95 18.53
CA ARG A 76 -2.81 7.67 17.82
C ARG A 76 -3.34 8.72 16.82
N SER A 77 -4.37 9.47 17.20
CA SER A 77 -5.13 10.35 16.32
C SER A 77 -4.25 11.40 15.64
N GLU A 78 -3.29 11.95 16.36
CA GLU A 78 -2.36 12.96 15.82
C GLU A 78 -1.42 12.34 14.76
N GLU A 79 -0.83 11.20 15.05
CA GLU A 79 0.06 10.48 14.11
C GLU A 79 -0.67 10.11 12.82
N ARG A 80 -1.90 9.58 12.94
CA ARG A 80 -2.71 9.17 11.79
C ARG A 80 -3.13 10.37 10.92
N ARG A 81 -3.53 11.48 11.52
CA ARG A 81 -3.84 12.73 10.80
C ARG A 81 -2.60 13.29 10.11
N ASN A 82 -1.49 13.40 10.81
CA ASN A 82 -0.23 13.87 10.24
C ASN A 82 0.19 13.03 9.04
N ARG A 83 -0.02 11.72 9.05
CA ARG A 83 0.26 10.84 7.89
C ARG A 83 -0.60 11.21 6.70
N VAL A 84 -1.90 11.41 6.87
CA VAL A 84 -2.81 11.86 5.81
C VAL A 84 -2.37 13.21 5.25
N ASP A 85 -2.02 14.16 6.11
CA ASP A 85 -1.56 15.49 5.70
C ASP A 85 -0.23 15.44 4.93
N LEU A 86 0.71 14.60 5.35
CA LEU A 86 1.98 14.39 4.63
C LEU A 86 1.75 13.82 3.22
N VAL A 87 0.87 12.83 3.09
CA VAL A 87 0.51 12.28 1.78
C VAL A 87 -0.18 13.36 0.94
N ARG A 88 -1.13 14.12 1.49
CA ARG A 88 -1.81 15.22 0.81
C ARG A 88 -0.83 16.28 0.30
N ALA A 89 0.11 16.68 1.14
CA ALA A 89 1.17 17.61 0.75
C ALA A 89 2.08 17.05 -0.34
N SER A 90 2.31 15.73 -0.35
CA SER A 90 3.08 15.06 -1.40
C SER A 90 2.33 15.01 -2.73
N LEU A 91 1.01 14.72 -2.72
CA LEU A 91 0.17 14.69 -3.93
C LEU A 91 0.12 16.07 -4.64
N ALA A 92 0.24 17.15 -3.88
CA ALA A 92 0.27 18.52 -4.42
C ALA A 92 1.58 18.90 -5.12
N LYS A 93 2.65 18.08 -5.01
CA LYS A 93 3.95 18.40 -5.60
C LYS A 93 3.94 18.12 -7.11
N PRO A 94 4.38 19.08 -7.97
CA PRO A 94 4.28 18.95 -9.43
C PRO A 94 5.21 17.87 -10.03
N LYS A 95 6.21 17.40 -9.27
CA LYS A 95 7.17 16.38 -9.74
C LYS A 95 6.81 14.95 -9.36
N VAL A 96 5.70 14.74 -8.65
CA VAL A 96 5.27 13.41 -8.23
C VAL A 96 4.48 12.77 -9.37
N THR A 97 4.94 11.62 -9.85
CA THR A 97 4.28 10.87 -10.91
C THR A 97 2.94 10.28 -10.43
N ALA A 98 2.02 10.03 -11.36
CA ALA A 98 0.73 9.41 -11.03
C ALA A 98 0.88 8.05 -10.32
N SER A 99 1.83 7.23 -10.74
CA SER A 99 2.13 5.94 -10.09
C SER A 99 2.64 6.11 -8.65
N GLU A 100 3.47 7.12 -8.41
CA GLU A 100 3.98 7.41 -7.06
C GLU A 100 2.85 7.95 -6.15
N GLN A 101 1.92 8.74 -6.69
CA GLN A 101 0.74 9.20 -5.96
C GLN A 101 -0.11 8.01 -5.47
N VAL A 102 -0.41 7.06 -6.35
CA VAL A 102 -1.15 5.84 -5.99
C VAL A 102 -0.38 5.02 -4.96
N ARG A 103 0.93 4.84 -5.13
CA ARG A 103 1.76 4.08 -4.20
C ARG A 103 1.68 4.66 -2.79
N GLN A 104 1.81 5.97 -2.63
CA GLN A 104 1.77 6.64 -1.33
C GLN A 104 0.39 6.51 -0.66
N VAL A 105 -0.68 6.66 -1.43
CA VAL A 105 -2.04 6.48 -0.91
C VAL A 105 -2.26 5.03 -0.47
N LEU A 106 -1.88 4.05 -1.30
CA LEU A 106 -2.01 2.63 -0.95
C LEU A 106 -1.16 2.25 0.27
N GLU A 107 0.01 2.83 0.44
CA GLU A 107 0.84 2.64 1.63
C GLU A 107 0.14 3.16 2.88
N ALA A 108 -0.50 4.34 2.81
CA ALA A 108 -1.30 4.86 3.92
C ALA A 108 -2.47 3.93 4.27
N TYR A 109 -3.18 3.39 3.26
CA TYR A 109 -4.22 2.39 3.47
C TYR A 109 -3.69 1.09 4.10
N ASN A 110 -2.53 0.61 3.67
CA ASN A 110 -1.92 -0.59 4.24
C ASN A 110 -1.59 -0.40 5.72
N ILE A 111 -1.02 0.74 6.10
CA ILE A 111 -0.73 1.06 7.51
C ILE A 111 -2.03 1.07 8.33
N GLU A 112 -3.10 1.69 7.79
CA GLU A 112 -4.39 1.67 8.47
C GLU A 112 -4.97 0.25 8.57
N ALA A 113 -4.80 -0.60 7.55
CA ALA A 113 -5.23 -1.99 7.62
C ALA A 113 -4.43 -2.80 8.65
N GLU A 114 -3.14 -2.53 8.81
CA GLU A 114 -2.29 -3.18 9.81
C GLU A 114 -2.74 -2.91 11.24
N TYR A 115 -3.21 -1.70 11.55
CA TYR A 115 -3.76 -1.39 12.87
C TYR A 115 -4.90 -2.33 13.28
N GLY A 116 -5.66 -2.86 12.34
CA GLY A 116 -6.73 -3.83 12.63
C GLY A 116 -6.25 -5.17 13.21
N ARG A 117 -4.98 -5.51 13.02
CA ARG A 117 -4.36 -6.79 13.46
C ARG A 117 -3.32 -6.61 14.55
N LYS A 118 -2.94 -5.37 14.83
CA LYS A 118 -1.85 -5.06 15.75
C LYS A 118 -2.39 -4.86 17.16
N ILE A 119 -1.66 -5.36 18.14
CA ILE A 119 -1.83 -4.96 19.53
C ILE A 119 -0.71 -3.98 19.84
N ASP A 120 -1.09 -2.80 20.34
CA ASP A 120 -0.14 -1.71 20.60
C ASP A 120 -0.38 -1.08 21.96
N THR A 121 0.68 -0.50 22.52
CA THR A 121 0.59 0.24 23.78
C THR A 121 1.43 1.52 23.69
N TYR A 122 0.90 2.61 24.24
CA TYR A 122 1.58 3.90 24.29
C TYR A 122 1.05 4.73 25.45
N GLU A 123 1.77 5.77 25.80
CA GLU A 123 1.34 6.72 26.84
C GLU A 123 0.55 7.86 26.20
N ASP A 124 -0.53 8.26 26.87
CA ASP A 124 -1.37 9.38 26.44
C ASP A 124 -1.94 10.10 27.67
N LYS A 125 -2.65 11.21 27.44
CA LYS A 125 -3.30 12.00 28.48
C LYS A 125 -4.81 11.93 28.30
N LEU A 126 -5.51 11.68 29.38
CA LEU A 126 -6.97 11.86 29.40
C LEU A 126 -7.34 13.36 29.36
N ALA A 127 -8.62 13.66 29.14
CA ALA A 127 -9.12 15.04 29.06
C ALA A 127 -8.87 15.87 30.34
N ASP A 128 -8.74 15.22 31.50
CA ASP A 128 -8.40 15.82 32.77
C ASP A 128 -6.89 16.06 32.97
N GLY A 129 -6.05 15.68 31.97
CA GLY A 129 -4.59 15.80 32.04
C GLY A 129 -3.90 14.61 32.68
N THR A 130 -4.61 13.61 33.17
CA THR A 130 -4.02 12.40 33.78
C THR A 130 -3.27 11.59 32.75
N VAL A 131 -2.00 11.29 33.03
CA VAL A 131 -1.15 10.43 32.18
C VAL A 131 -1.54 8.98 32.39
N VAL A 132 -1.86 8.29 31.30
CA VAL A 132 -2.31 6.90 31.30
C VAL A 132 -1.53 6.07 30.28
N ASN A 133 -1.50 4.76 30.50
CA ASN A 133 -1.08 3.81 29.49
C ASN A 133 -2.31 3.38 28.68
N ILE A 134 -2.23 3.52 27.37
CA ILE A 134 -3.27 3.06 26.43
C ILE A 134 -2.87 1.68 25.92
N LEU A 135 -3.83 0.77 25.88
CA LEU A 135 -3.73 -0.54 25.23
C LEU A 135 -4.75 -0.58 24.11
N VAL A 136 -4.29 -0.80 22.89
CA VAL A 136 -5.14 -0.92 21.69
C VAL A 136 -5.03 -2.36 21.19
N ILE A 137 -6.18 -3.00 20.99
CA ILE A 137 -6.28 -4.38 20.45
C ILE A 137 -6.98 -4.29 19.09
N GLY A 138 -6.19 -4.11 18.04
CA GLY A 138 -6.71 -3.86 16.70
C GLY A 138 -7.69 -2.68 16.69
N ARG A 139 -8.88 -2.90 16.11
CA ARG A 139 -10.03 -1.99 16.20
C ARG A 139 -11.14 -2.52 17.11
N ILE A 140 -10.86 -3.61 17.81
CA ILE A 140 -11.86 -4.28 18.67
C ILE A 140 -12.03 -3.54 19.99
N GLY A 141 -10.94 -2.98 20.53
CA GLY A 141 -10.98 -2.30 21.80
C GLY A 141 -9.79 -1.41 22.08
N MET A 142 -10.06 -0.30 22.74
CA MET A 142 -9.09 0.64 23.25
C MET A 142 -9.33 0.80 24.74
N PHE A 143 -8.29 0.61 25.55
CA PHE A 143 -8.34 0.60 26.99
C PHE A 143 -7.30 1.57 27.55
N TYR A 144 -7.59 2.18 28.68
CA TYR A 144 -6.59 2.91 29.43
C TYR A 144 -6.36 2.28 30.82
N GLN A 145 -5.19 2.51 31.37
CA GLN A 145 -4.87 2.25 32.75
C GLN A 145 -3.99 3.38 33.30
N THR A 146 -4.34 3.88 34.49
CA THR A 146 -3.53 4.87 35.19
C THR A 146 -2.20 4.29 35.63
N LYS A 147 -1.17 5.15 35.81
CA LYS A 147 0.17 4.74 36.21
C LYS A 147 0.22 4.04 37.58
N ASP A 148 -0.71 4.37 38.47
CA ASP A 148 -0.87 3.73 39.79
C ASP A 148 -1.71 2.45 39.74
N GLU A 149 -2.15 2.01 38.54
CA GLU A 149 -2.95 0.82 38.29
C GLU A 149 -4.32 0.81 39.03
N ARG A 150 -4.78 1.96 39.55
CA ARG A 150 -6.03 2.02 40.33
C ARG A 150 -7.27 2.20 39.49
N SER A 151 -7.18 2.90 38.37
CA SER A 151 -8.29 3.11 37.46
C SER A 151 -8.00 2.53 36.08
N SER A 152 -9.01 1.95 35.47
CA SER A 152 -8.96 1.41 34.11
C SER A 152 -10.29 1.67 33.42
N GLY A 153 -10.27 1.95 32.13
CA GLY A 153 -11.47 2.15 31.35
C GLY A 153 -11.33 1.67 29.93
N ARG A 154 -12.45 1.61 29.23
CA ARG A 154 -12.54 1.31 27.81
C ARG A 154 -13.07 2.51 27.05
N TRP A 155 -12.67 2.64 25.82
CA TRP A 155 -13.28 3.59 24.90
C TRP A 155 -14.60 3.03 24.35
N ASN A 156 -15.68 3.79 24.46
CA ASN A 156 -16.95 3.48 23.84
C ASN A 156 -17.10 4.31 22.55
N ASN A 157 -17.13 3.64 21.39
CA ASN A 157 -17.25 4.29 20.08
C ASN A 157 -18.65 4.92 19.87
N GLU A 158 -19.70 4.41 20.53
CA GLU A 158 -21.07 4.92 20.38
C GLU A 158 -21.23 6.26 21.08
N THR A 159 -20.67 6.37 22.29
CA THR A 159 -20.76 7.60 23.09
C THR A 159 -19.60 8.55 22.86
N GLY A 160 -18.53 8.10 22.19
CA GLY A 160 -17.30 8.88 21.98
C GLY A 160 -16.61 9.26 23.29
N SER A 161 -16.68 8.40 24.30
CA SER A 161 -16.18 8.68 25.65
C SER A 161 -15.59 7.47 26.33
N TRP A 162 -14.76 7.73 27.36
CA TRP A 162 -14.21 6.69 28.21
C TRP A 162 -15.24 6.21 29.22
N GLU A 163 -15.40 4.91 29.34
CA GLU A 163 -16.20 4.24 30.38
C GLU A 163 -15.25 3.57 31.39
N GLU A 164 -15.46 3.85 32.67
CA GLU A 164 -14.69 3.21 33.74
C GLU A 164 -15.05 1.72 33.86
N LEU A 165 -14.03 0.88 34.00
CA LEU A 165 -14.20 -0.57 34.17
C LEU A 165 -14.07 -0.99 35.61
N SER A 166 -14.77 -2.09 35.98
CA SER A 166 -14.66 -2.69 37.31
C SER A 166 -13.23 -3.15 37.61
N GLY A 167 -12.90 -3.25 38.89
CA GLY A 167 -11.55 -3.65 39.34
C GLY A 167 -11.08 -5.02 38.82
N SER A 168 -11.98 -5.88 38.40
CA SER A 168 -11.68 -7.20 37.82
C SER A 168 -10.87 -7.13 36.52
N TYR A 169 -11.02 -6.04 35.77
CA TYR A 169 -10.33 -5.82 34.48
C TYR A 169 -8.91 -5.24 34.63
N ARG A 170 -8.52 -4.75 35.82
CA ARG A 170 -7.23 -4.12 36.04
C ARG A 170 -6.05 -5.06 35.74
N LYS A 171 -6.11 -6.30 36.23
CA LYS A 171 -5.04 -7.28 36.02
C LYS A 171 -4.92 -7.68 34.55
N PRO A 172 -6.00 -8.06 33.82
CA PRO A 172 -5.91 -8.36 32.39
C PRO A 172 -5.32 -7.22 31.55
N ILE A 173 -5.74 -5.97 31.78
CA ILE A 173 -5.24 -4.80 31.04
C ILE A 173 -3.76 -4.57 31.35
N ARG A 174 -3.34 -4.62 32.61
CA ARG A 174 -1.95 -4.51 33.00
C ARG A 174 -1.08 -5.57 32.34
N ASP A 175 -1.52 -6.82 32.39
CA ASP A 175 -0.77 -7.94 31.83
C ASP A 175 -0.67 -7.80 30.30
N GLY A 176 -1.70 -7.30 29.63
CA GLY A 176 -1.69 -6.94 28.21
C GLY A 176 -0.67 -5.84 27.90
N ILE A 177 -0.68 -4.73 28.63
CA ILE A 177 0.28 -3.62 28.49
C ILE A 177 1.72 -4.14 28.65
N ARG A 178 1.98 -4.91 29.70
CA ARG A 178 3.30 -5.48 29.96
C ARG A 178 3.77 -6.40 28.83
N THR A 179 2.91 -7.30 28.36
CA THR A 179 3.27 -8.25 27.31
C THR A 179 3.69 -7.52 26.03
N VAL A 180 2.95 -6.49 25.64
CA VAL A 180 3.26 -5.71 24.43
C VAL A 180 4.54 -4.89 24.62
N SER A 181 4.72 -4.24 25.79
CA SER A 181 5.94 -3.47 26.10
C SER A 181 7.19 -4.34 26.08
N TYR A 182 7.15 -5.55 26.65
CA TYR A 182 8.29 -6.48 26.61
C TYR A 182 8.60 -6.97 25.20
N THR A 183 7.60 -7.18 24.36
CA THR A 183 7.81 -7.61 22.96
C THR A 183 8.51 -6.52 22.17
N HIS A 184 8.15 -5.26 22.39
CA HIS A 184 8.79 -4.11 21.74
C HIS A 184 10.26 -3.93 22.17
N LEU A 185 10.58 -4.08 23.46
CA LEU A 185 11.96 -4.00 23.96
C LEU A 185 12.85 -5.08 23.34
N ARG A 186 12.36 -6.30 23.25
CA ARG A 186 13.13 -7.43 22.69
C ARG A 186 13.36 -7.29 21.17
N ALA A 187 12.42 -6.70 20.43
CA ALA A 187 12.60 -6.44 19.01
C ALA A 187 13.68 -5.38 18.74
N HIS A 188 13.87 -4.41 19.62
CA HIS A 188 14.95 -3.41 19.51
C HIS A 188 16.34 -3.99 19.85
N GLU A 189 16.44 -4.94 20.78
CA GLU A 189 17.72 -5.58 21.12
C GLU A 189 18.23 -6.52 20.02
N THR A 190 17.33 -7.15 19.24
CA THR A 190 17.72 -8.06 18.14
C THR A 190 18.14 -7.35 16.86
N LEU A 191 17.86 -6.06 16.70
CA LEU A 191 18.27 -5.26 15.54
C LEU A 191 19.58 -4.48 15.78
N GLY A 192 20.17 -4.57 16.97
CA GLY A 192 21.39 -3.85 17.39
C GLY A 192 22.66 -4.72 17.47
N ASN A 193 22.64 -5.97 16.96
CA ASN A 193 23.82 -6.84 16.85
C ASN A 193 24.15 -7.17 15.39
#